data_86762a12967e5f84d12b72ebdf767fc7
#
_entry.id   86762a12967e5f84d12b72ebdf767fc7
#
_cell.length_a   1.000
_cell.length_b   1.000
_cell.length_c   1.000
_cell.angle_alpha   90.00
_cell.angle_beta   90.00
_cell.angle_gamma   90.00
#
_symmetry.space_group_name_H-M   'P 1'
#
loop_
_entity.id
_entity.type
_entity.pdbx_description
1 polymer ?
#
loop_
_entity_poly.entity_id
_entity_poly.type
_entity_poly.pdbx_seq_one_letter_code
_entity_poly.pdbx_strand_id
1 'polypeptide(L)'
;MDYAWTPSHLYTQPQKVMLVFFMADVLKQTIKQQGPDPLLFDYVQAQLIDLETRSDDFLFPTQFLAQYMQFLGYAPLFDEDNASAFDIERGTFTNTPSGALYIQDQAVITFLKDQFLKENSADYSREVVRKGLDVLVKYAEIHLPNFSLKVTLEVIRDTLYA
;
A
#
# COMPACT_ATOMS: atom_id res chain seq x y z
N MET A 1 -18.97 -21.84 15.25
CA MET A 1 -18.95 -20.55 14.58
C MET A 1 -18.21 -19.57 15.47
N ASP A 2 -17.13 -19.05 14.95
CA ASP A 2 -16.25 -18.20 15.73
C ASP A 2 -16.73 -16.74 15.64
N TYR A 3 -17.27 -16.23 16.74
CA TYR A 3 -17.64 -14.82 16.88
C TYR A 3 -16.53 -14.01 17.55
N ALA A 4 -15.33 -14.53 17.54
CA ALA A 4 -14.31 -14.10 18.47
C ALA A 4 -13.78 -12.69 18.24
N TRP A 5 -13.99 -12.09 17.06
CA TRP A 5 -13.44 -10.79 16.77
C TRP A 5 -14.51 -9.72 16.59
N THR A 6 -14.53 -8.77 17.52
CA THR A 6 -15.38 -7.59 17.45
C THR A 6 -14.50 -6.36 17.47
N PRO A 7 -14.41 -5.62 16.38
CA PRO A 7 -13.63 -4.39 16.37
C PRO A 7 -14.28 -3.31 17.24
N SER A 8 -13.46 -2.44 17.83
CA SER A 8 -13.90 -1.26 18.55
C SER A 8 -13.28 0.02 18.01
N HIS A 9 -11.97 0.03 17.80
CA HIS A 9 -11.22 1.19 17.31
C HIS A 9 -11.56 1.55 15.87
N LEU A 10 -11.85 0.56 15.03
CA LEU A 10 -12.27 0.79 13.64
C LEU A 10 -13.56 1.60 13.52
N TYR A 11 -14.38 1.67 14.58
CA TYR A 11 -15.60 2.47 14.60
C TYR A 11 -15.44 3.79 15.33
N THR A 12 -14.49 3.89 16.25
CA THR A 12 -14.41 5.02 17.18
C THR A 12 -13.26 5.96 16.91
N GLN A 13 -12.21 5.49 16.21
CA GLN A 13 -11.06 6.31 15.87
C GLN A 13 -11.18 6.82 14.42
N PRO A 14 -11.34 8.13 14.19
CA PRO A 14 -11.60 8.69 12.87
C PRO A 14 -10.55 8.30 11.82
N GLN A 15 -9.27 8.26 12.21
CA GLN A 15 -8.18 7.85 11.30
C GLN A 15 -8.35 6.39 10.82
N LYS A 16 -8.73 5.49 11.72
CA LYS A 16 -8.94 4.09 11.37
C LYS A 16 -10.19 3.91 10.49
N VAL A 17 -11.24 4.64 10.78
CA VAL A 17 -12.45 4.66 9.93
C VAL A 17 -12.09 5.06 8.50
N MET A 18 -11.30 6.11 8.35
CA MET A 18 -10.84 6.57 7.04
C MET A 18 -9.99 5.51 6.33
N LEU A 19 -9.14 4.79 7.05
CA LEU A 19 -8.31 3.73 6.47
C LEU A 19 -9.14 2.52 6.04
N VAL A 20 -10.24 2.22 6.73
CA VAL A 20 -11.21 1.23 6.26
C VAL A 20 -11.83 1.66 4.94
N PHE A 21 -12.19 2.94 4.78
CA PHE A 21 -12.70 3.47 3.51
C PHE A 21 -11.63 3.41 2.41
N PHE A 22 -10.39 3.68 2.72
CA PHE A 22 -9.27 3.49 1.77
C PHE A 22 -9.18 2.05 1.29
N MET A 23 -9.21 1.09 2.21
CA MET A 23 -9.23 -0.34 1.86
C MET A 23 -10.43 -0.68 0.96
N ALA A 24 -11.61 -0.20 1.34
CA ALA A 24 -12.85 -0.46 0.59
C ALA A 24 -12.77 0.11 -0.83
N ASP A 25 -12.19 1.29 -1.01
CA ASP A 25 -12.01 1.89 -2.34
C ASP A 25 -11.07 1.04 -3.22
N VAL A 26 -9.93 0.63 -2.67
CA VAL A 26 -8.99 -0.25 -3.38
C VAL A 26 -9.65 -1.56 -3.78
N LEU A 27 -10.33 -2.20 -2.84
CA LEU A 27 -11.00 -3.49 -3.08
C LEU A 27 -12.12 -3.36 -4.10
N LYS A 28 -12.95 -2.33 -4.00
CA LYS A 28 -14.06 -2.08 -4.92
C LYS A 28 -13.59 -1.98 -6.37
N GLN A 29 -12.45 -1.36 -6.60
CA GLN A 29 -11.91 -1.17 -7.95
C GLN A 29 -11.21 -2.41 -8.52
N THR A 30 -10.80 -3.35 -7.68
CA THR A 30 -9.96 -4.48 -8.08
C THR A 30 -10.63 -5.84 -7.97
N ILE A 31 -11.66 -5.98 -7.14
CA ILE A 31 -12.41 -7.22 -7.03
C ILE A 31 -13.26 -7.42 -8.28
N LYS A 32 -13.02 -8.54 -8.94
CA LYS A 32 -13.88 -9.02 -10.02
C LYS A 32 -14.94 -9.94 -9.44
N GLN A 33 -16.21 -9.66 -9.74
CA GLN A 33 -17.33 -10.49 -9.27
C GLN A 33 -17.30 -11.87 -9.92
N GLN A 34 -16.63 -12.81 -9.30
CA GLN A 34 -16.52 -14.19 -9.80
C GLN A 34 -16.85 -15.22 -8.72
N GLY A 35 -17.64 -14.82 -7.71
CA GLY A 35 -18.01 -15.70 -6.62
C GLY A 35 -17.09 -15.61 -5.40
N PRO A 36 -17.22 -16.53 -4.45
CA PRO A 36 -16.44 -16.50 -3.21
C PRO A 36 -14.95 -16.66 -3.47
N ASP A 37 -14.15 -15.83 -2.79
CA ASP A 37 -12.69 -15.89 -2.80
C ASP A 37 -12.19 -16.00 -1.36
N PRO A 38 -11.99 -17.22 -0.84
CA PRO A 38 -11.55 -17.43 0.54
C PRO A 38 -10.18 -16.82 0.85
N LEU A 39 -9.25 -16.82 -0.11
CA LEU A 39 -7.92 -16.26 0.09
C LEU A 39 -7.97 -14.75 0.22
N LEU A 40 -8.78 -14.10 -0.60
CA LEU A 40 -9.01 -12.66 -0.50
C LEU A 40 -9.71 -12.30 0.81
N PHE A 41 -10.71 -13.08 1.22
CA PHE A 41 -11.41 -12.86 2.48
C PHE A 41 -10.44 -12.95 3.67
N ASP A 42 -9.63 -13.99 3.73
CA ASP A 42 -8.64 -14.17 4.80
C ASP A 42 -7.63 -13.04 4.82
N TYR A 43 -7.16 -12.60 3.66
CA TYR A 43 -6.25 -11.47 3.54
C TYR A 43 -6.86 -10.19 4.09
N VAL A 44 -8.07 -9.84 3.65
CA VAL A 44 -8.76 -8.61 4.10
C VAL A 44 -9.05 -8.66 5.60
N GLN A 45 -9.48 -9.79 6.12
CA GLN A 45 -9.73 -9.98 7.54
C GLN A 45 -8.44 -9.76 8.36
N ALA A 46 -7.33 -10.32 7.92
CA ALA A 46 -6.04 -10.13 8.58
C ALA A 46 -5.61 -8.65 8.60
N GLN A 47 -5.85 -7.92 7.51
CA GLN A 47 -5.55 -6.49 7.44
C GLN A 47 -6.43 -5.66 8.38
N LEU A 48 -7.70 -5.99 8.51
CA LEU A 48 -8.63 -5.31 9.43
C LEU A 48 -8.25 -5.56 10.89
N ILE A 49 -7.88 -6.79 11.22
CA ILE A 49 -7.40 -7.15 12.57
C ILE A 49 -6.12 -6.38 12.91
N ASP A 50 -5.18 -6.31 11.99
CA ASP A 50 -3.96 -5.53 12.15
C ASP A 50 -4.26 -4.04 12.36
N LEU A 51 -5.12 -3.46 11.55
CA LEU A 51 -5.52 -2.05 11.66
C LEU A 51 -6.19 -1.75 13.02
N GLU A 52 -7.00 -2.66 13.54
CA GLU A 52 -7.69 -2.49 14.83
C GLU A 52 -6.70 -2.28 15.98
N THR A 53 -5.58 -2.99 15.96
CA THR A 53 -4.64 -3.04 17.09
C THR A 53 -3.39 -2.19 16.94
N ARG A 54 -3.06 -1.75 15.72
CA ARG A 54 -1.82 -1.01 15.49
C ARG A 54 -1.88 0.43 15.97
N SER A 55 -0.72 0.99 16.30
CA SER A 55 -0.56 2.38 16.72
C SER A 55 0.04 3.30 15.64
N ASP A 56 0.67 2.73 14.63
CA ASP A 56 1.37 3.46 13.57
C ASP A 56 0.52 3.55 12.29
N ASP A 57 -0.67 4.15 12.40
CA ASP A 57 -1.66 4.21 11.32
C ASP A 57 -1.12 4.87 10.04
N PHE A 58 -0.15 5.78 10.16
CA PHE A 58 0.45 6.46 9.01
C PHE A 58 1.21 5.54 8.06
N LEU A 59 1.66 4.37 8.52
CA LEU A 59 2.31 3.35 7.68
C LEU A 59 1.32 2.44 6.96
N PHE A 60 0.10 2.35 7.47
CA PHE A 60 -0.88 1.36 7.00
C PHE A 60 -1.21 1.47 5.51
N PRO A 61 -1.48 2.66 4.93
CA PRO A 61 -1.85 2.75 3.52
C PRO A 61 -0.80 2.15 2.58
N THR A 62 0.47 2.44 2.81
CA THR A 62 1.56 1.93 1.97
C THR A 62 1.76 0.44 2.18
N GLN A 63 1.74 -0.03 3.42
CA GLN A 63 1.86 -1.47 3.73
C GLN A 63 0.72 -2.27 3.10
N PHE A 64 -0.52 -1.82 3.28
CA PHE A 64 -1.68 -2.48 2.71
C PHE A 64 -1.58 -2.53 1.17
N LEU A 65 -1.33 -1.39 0.54
CA LEU A 65 -1.31 -1.33 -0.93
C LEU A 65 -0.17 -2.17 -1.53
N ALA A 66 1.03 -2.13 -0.94
CA ALA A 66 2.16 -2.94 -1.40
C ALA A 66 1.86 -4.44 -1.31
N GLN A 67 1.36 -4.88 -0.17
CA GLN A 67 1.03 -6.28 0.04
C GLN A 67 -0.14 -6.74 -0.83
N TYR A 68 -1.12 -5.87 -1.03
CA TYR A 68 -2.25 -6.17 -1.90
C TYR A 68 -1.83 -6.26 -3.38
N MET A 69 -0.93 -5.39 -3.83
CA MET A 69 -0.35 -5.50 -5.18
C MET A 69 0.38 -6.83 -5.36
N GLN A 70 1.11 -7.29 -4.36
CA GLN A 70 1.73 -8.63 -4.38
C GLN A 70 0.68 -9.74 -4.44
N PHE A 71 -0.37 -9.63 -3.63
CA PHE A 71 -1.48 -10.60 -3.64
C PHE A 71 -2.12 -10.71 -5.02
N LEU A 72 -2.28 -9.59 -5.73
CA LEU A 72 -2.81 -9.55 -7.08
C LEU A 72 -1.82 -10.00 -8.16
N GLY A 73 -0.56 -10.24 -7.82
CA GLY A 73 0.47 -10.66 -8.77
C GLY A 73 1.22 -9.50 -9.45
N TYR A 74 1.12 -8.29 -8.91
CA TYR A 74 1.75 -7.08 -9.45
C TYR A 74 2.95 -6.60 -8.63
N ALA A 75 3.67 -7.49 -7.96
CA ALA A 75 4.88 -7.12 -7.25
C ALA A 75 5.95 -6.61 -8.23
N PRO A 76 6.70 -5.56 -7.86
CA PRO A 76 7.81 -5.12 -8.71
C PRO A 76 8.95 -6.14 -8.73
N LEU A 77 9.79 -6.03 -9.75
CA LEU A 77 11.01 -6.82 -9.86
C LEU A 77 12.15 -6.14 -9.09
N PHE A 78 13.05 -6.96 -8.57
CA PHE A 78 14.26 -6.51 -7.88
C PHE A 78 15.47 -6.98 -8.69
N ASP A 79 15.90 -6.18 -9.67
CA ASP A 79 17.01 -6.56 -10.55
C ASP A 79 18.35 -6.51 -9.82
N GLU A 80 18.47 -5.61 -8.83
CA GLU A 80 19.74 -5.39 -8.12
C GLU A 80 19.46 -5.12 -6.63
N ASP A 81 20.28 -5.67 -5.75
CA ASP A 81 20.10 -5.57 -4.30
C ASP A 81 20.13 -4.12 -3.79
N ASN A 82 21.04 -3.31 -4.34
CA ASN A 82 21.20 -1.90 -3.98
C ASN A 82 20.83 -0.97 -5.13
N ALA A 83 19.61 -1.15 -5.65
CA ALA A 83 19.11 -0.33 -6.74
C ALA A 83 19.10 1.16 -6.40
N SER A 84 19.61 1.99 -7.31
CA SER A 84 19.65 3.43 -7.20
C SER A 84 18.37 4.13 -7.69
N ALA A 85 17.47 3.38 -8.32
CA ALA A 85 16.23 3.90 -8.87
C ALA A 85 15.10 2.90 -8.72
N PHE A 86 13.87 3.42 -8.70
CA PHE A 86 12.66 2.63 -8.92
C PHE A 86 12.00 3.12 -10.20
N ASP A 87 12.00 2.27 -11.21
CA ASP A 87 11.33 2.51 -12.48
C ASP A 87 9.84 2.18 -12.32
N ILE A 88 9.03 3.23 -12.19
CA ILE A 88 7.60 3.09 -11.89
C ILE A 88 6.86 2.48 -13.08
N GLU A 89 7.21 2.90 -14.30
CA GLU A 89 6.58 2.39 -15.51
C GLU A 89 6.84 0.90 -15.72
N ARG A 90 8.07 0.47 -15.50
CA ARG A 90 8.45 -0.94 -15.68
C ARG A 90 8.24 -1.79 -14.44
N GLY A 91 8.02 -1.18 -13.30
CA GLY A 91 7.85 -1.89 -12.04
C GLY A 91 9.12 -2.60 -11.60
N THR A 92 10.26 -1.91 -11.63
CA THR A 92 11.55 -2.54 -11.36
C THR A 92 12.44 -1.65 -10.50
N PHE A 93 13.01 -2.22 -9.45
CA PHE A 93 14.11 -1.60 -8.71
C PHE A 93 15.42 -1.92 -9.46
N THR A 94 16.09 -0.89 -9.98
CA THR A 94 17.22 -1.06 -10.90
C THR A 94 18.20 0.10 -10.81
N ASN A 95 19.44 -0.11 -11.24
CA ASN A 95 20.42 0.97 -11.43
C ASN A 95 20.29 1.64 -12.81
N THR A 96 19.56 1.04 -13.73
CA THR A 96 19.42 1.50 -15.11
C THR A 96 17.95 1.66 -15.50
N PRO A 97 17.25 2.68 -14.96
CA PRO A 97 15.84 2.91 -15.32
C PRO A 97 15.75 3.24 -16.81
N SER A 98 14.77 2.65 -17.48
CA SER A 98 14.54 2.83 -18.91
C SER A 98 13.16 3.41 -19.22
N GLY A 99 12.25 3.47 -18.25
CA GLY A 99 10.98 4.15 -18.37
C GLY A 99 11.12 5.67 -18.27
N ALA A 100 10.11 6.39 -18.72
CA ALA A 100 10.07 7.85 -18.60
C ALA A 100 9.78 8.32 -17.17
N LEU A 101 9.16 7.46 -16.36
CA LEU A 101 8.75 7.77 -14.99
C LEU A 101 9.49 6.88 -14.00
N TYR A 102 10.43 7.47 -13.28
CA TYR A 102 11.20 6.78 -12.25
C TYR A 102 11.60 7.75 -11.14
N ILE A 103 11.98 7.21 -9.98
CA ILE A 103 12.49 7.98 -8.86
C ILE A 103 13.90 7.52 -8.50
N GLN A 104 14.68 8.44 -7.91
CA GLN A 104 16.03 8.19 -7.41
C GLN A 104 16.23 8.62 -5.96
N ASP A 105 15.16 9.01 -5.26
CA ASP A 105 15.20 9.30 -3.83
C ASP A 105 15.46 8.01 -3.05
N GLN A 106 16.66 7.86 -2.51
CA GLN A 106 17.11 6.62 -1.88
C GLN A 106 16.32 6.27 -0.62
N ALA A 107 15.88 7.26 0.15
CA ALA A 107 15.07 7.02 1.34
C ALA A 107 13.70 6.43 0.95
N VAL A 108 13.08 6.98 -0.08
CA VAL A 108 11.79 6.48 -0.60
C VAL A 108 11.95 5.09 -1.20
N ILE A 109 13.02 4.85 -1.96
CA ILE A 109 13.31 3.52 -2.55
C ILE A 109 13.47 2.47 -1.45
N THR A 110 14.25 2.75 -0.44
CA THR A 110 14.46 1.83 0.69
C THR A 110 13.14 1.56 1.42
N PHE A 111 12.36 2.60 1.68
CA PHE A 111 11.05 2.45 2.30
C PHE A 111 10.12 1.54 1.47
N LEU A 112 10.01 1.76 0.17
CA LEU A 112 9.16 0.96 -0.70
C LEU A 112 9.62 -0.50 -0.77
N LYS A 113 10.93 -0.75 -0.85
CA LYS A 113 11.48 -2.11 -0.80
C LYS A 113 11.05 -2.83 0.48
N ASP A 114 11.17 -2.16 1.63
CA ASP A 114 10.74 -2.73 2.91
C ASP A 114 9.26 -3.12 2.92
N GLN A 115 8.40 -2.31 2.31
CA GLN A 115 6.97 -2.62 2.25
C GLN A 115 6.71 -3.89 1.43
N PHE A 116 7.36 -4.05 0.30
CA PHE A 116 7.20 -5.25 -0.52
C PHE A 116 7.87 -6.48 0.09
N LEU A 117 9.01 -6.32 0.74
CA LEU A 117 9.74 -7.42 1.38
C LEU A 117 9.25 -7.73 2.79
N LYS A 118 8.35 -6.92 3.34
CA LYS A 118 7.85 -7.00 4.72
C LYS A 118 8.98 -6.91 5.75
N GLU A 119 9.91 -6.03 5.48
CA GLU A 119 11.06 -5.75 6.35
C GLU A 119 10.87 -4.41 7.06
N ASN A 120 11.58 -4.23 8.16
CA ASN A 120 11.68 -2.97 8.89
C ASN A 120 13.16 -2.65 9.07
N SER A 121 13.78 -2.17 8.00
CA SER A 121 15.21 -1.88 8.01
C SER A 121 15.55 -0.57 8.72
N ALA A 122 14.57 0.33 8.89
CA ALA A 122 14.75 1.63 9.53
C ALA A 122 13.42 2.24 9.98
N ASP A 123 13.51 3.26 10.84
CA ASP A 123 12.39 4.13 11.13
C ASP A 123 12.29 5.20 10.03
N TYR A 124 11.09 5.44 9.54
CA TYR A 124 10.85 6.37 8.44
C TYR A 124 10.09 7.61 8.89
N SER A 125 10.50 8.77 8.38
CA SER A 125 9.77 10.01 8.61
C SER A 125 8.41 9.99 7.90
N ARG A 126 7.46 10.78 8.41
CA ARG A 126 6.14 10.93 7.76
C ARG A 126 6.27 11.43 6.31
N GLU A 127 7.24 12.29 6.04
CA GLU A 127 7.51 12.79 4.70
C GLU A 127 7.92 11.69 3.73
N VAL A 128 8.84 10.81 4.14
CA VAL A 128 9.26 9.66 3.32
C VAL A 128 8.10 8.71 3.09
N VAL A 129 7.31 8.41 4.12
CA VAL A 129 6.13 7.55 4.00
C VAL A 129 5.09 8.17 3.05
N ARG A 130 4.83 9.46 3.17
CA ARG A 130 3.91 10.18 2.26
C ARG A 130 4.38 10.11 0.81
N LYS A 131 5.65 10.40 0.56
CA LYS A 131 6.23 10.31 -0.79
C LYS A 131 6.18 8.88 -1.33
N GLY A 132 6.48 7.90 -0.47
CA GLY A 132 6.40 6.48 -0.83
C GLY A 132 4.99 6.07 -1.22
N LEU A 133 3.97 6.53 -0.49
CA LEU A 133 2.58 6.28 -0.84
C LEU A 133 2.22 6.90 -2.20
N ASP A 134 2.65 8.14 -2.46
CA ASP A 134 2.41 8.80 -3.74
C ASP A 134 3.00 7.99 -4.91
N VAL A 135 4.22 7.50 -4.76
CA VAL A 135 4.89 6.65 -5.75
C VAL A 135 4.16 5.33 -5.94
N LEU A 136 3.78 4.68 -4.85
CA LEU A 136 3.08 3.40 -4.90
C LEU A 136 1.69 3.52 -5.52
N VAL A 137 0.96 4.59 -5.22
CA VAL A 137 -0.33 4.88 -5.87
C VAL A 137 -0.14 5.08 -7.37
N LYS A 138 0.89 5.81 -7.78
CA LYS A 138 1.21 6.00 -9.19
C LYS A 138 1.55 4.68 -9.88
N TYR A 139 2.33 3.85 -9.23
CA TYR A 139 2.63 2.49 -9.69
C TYR A 139 1.35 1.67 -9.88
N ALA A 140 0.46 1.68 -8.89
CA ALA A 140 -0.81 0.96 -8.97
C ALA A 140 -1.70 1.49 -10.12
N GLU A 141 -1.77 2.80 -10.29
CA GLU A 141 -2.56 3.42 -11.37
C GLU A 141 -2.03 3.07 -12.77
N ILE A 142 -0.73 2.87 -12.92
CA ILE A 142 -0.11 2.46 -14.18
C ILE A 142 -0.38 0.98 -14.48
N HIS A 143 -0.27 0.12 -13.46
CA HIS A 143 -0.27 -1.34 -13.66
C HIS A 143 -1.64 -1.99 -13.49
N LEU A 144 -2.57 -1.38 -12.77
CA LEU A 144 -3.93 -1.89 -12.61
C LEU A 144 -4.90 -1.22 -13.59
N PRO A 145 -5.74 -1.99 -14.29
CA PRO A 145 -6.68 -1.42 -15.26
C PRO A 145 -7.73 -0.54 -14.58
N ASN A 146 -7.94 0.66 -15.10
CA ASN A 146 -8.99 1.60 -14.66
C ASN A 146 -8.96 1.92 -13.16
N PHE A 147 -7.77 1.93 -12.56
CA PHE A 147 -7.58 2.16 -11.14
C PHE A 147 -7.21 3.62 -10.88
N SER A 148 -7.87 4.24 -9.89
CA SER A 148 -7.54 5.60 -9.45
C SER A 148 -7.87 5.78 -7.97
N LEU A 149 -6.93 6.33 -7.20
CA LEU A 149 -7.10 6.68 -5.80
C LEU A 149 -7.04 8.20 -5.56
N LYS A 150 -7.25 9.01 -6.58
CA LYS A 150 -7.06 10.46 -6.50
C LYS A 150 -7.81 11.09 -5.32
N VAL A 151 -9.11 10.83 -5.19
CA VAL A 151 -9.94 11.42 -4.13
C VAL A 151 -9.56 10.88 -2.75
N THR A 152 -9.43 9.57 -2.65
CA THR A 152 -9.07 8.90 -1.39
C THR A 152 -7.68 9.32 -0.91
N LEU A 153 -6.73 9.48 -1.83
CA LEU A 153 -5.38 9.92 -1.52
C LEU A 153 -5.34 11.35 -0.96
N GLU A 154 -6.14 12.26 -1.50
CA GLU A 154 -6.27 13.62 -0.96
C GLU A 154 -6.74 13.60 0.50
N VAL A 155 -7.77 12.83 0.80
CA VAL A 155 -8.29 12.69 2.17
C VAL A 155 -7.23 12.12 3.12
N ILE A 156 -6.49 11.11 2.68
CA ILE A 156 -5.41 10.51 3.47
C ILE A 156 -4.30 11.54 3.75
N ARG A 157 -3.88 12.28 2.74
CA ARG A 157 -2.84 13.32 2.89
C ARG A 157 -3.23 14.36 3.93
N ASP A 158 -4.45 14.85 3.86
CA ASP A 158 -4.93 15.88 4.76
C ASP A 158 -5.10 15.38 6.21
N THR A 159 -5.36 14.11 6.39
CA THR A 159 -5.67 13.52 7.70
C THR A 159 -4.44 12.92 8.39
N LEU A 160 -3.65 12.13 7.66
CA LEU A 160 -2.52 11.39 8.25
C LEU A 160 -1.18 12.11 8.11
N TYR A 161 -1.01 12.91 7.07
CA TYR A 161 0.30 13.49 6.72
C TYR A 161 0.32 15.01 6.78
N ALA A 162 -0.75 15.61 7.26
CA ALA A 162 -0.84 17.06 7.42
C ALA A 162 0.11 17.60 8.52
#